data_3f2e4dc563bbc64d630bf60dbb818fb6
#
_entry.id   3f2e4dc563bbc64d630bf60dbb818fb6
#
_cell.length_a   1.000
_cell.length_b   1.000
_cell.length_c   1.000
_cell.angle_alpha   90.00
_cell.angle_beta   90.00
_cell.angle_gamma   90.00
#
_symmetry.space_group_name_H-M   'P 1'
#
loop_
_entity.id
_entity.type
_entity.pdbx_description
1 polymer ?
#
loop_
_entity_poly.entity_id
_entity_poly.type
_entity_poly.pdbx_seq_one_letter_code
_entity_poly.pdbx_strand_id
1 'polypeptide(L)'
;MTAICTLENISLIFGDTPIFHKVSLELPIGITGLVAPNGSGKSTLLSVLHGQASVTGGKVSWRRRHHLVKQLNPRLDLRIVDCLADGHLYEVFLRVEQGHASEDDLISVADYWHLPLTWQRQLEEAKINAPLDTPIERLSGGQRAKLSLAYAFSLSSDYLLLDEPSNHLDQSGREWLQEKILNHAGGALVASHDVELLENVRQIIEIYQRGLKTYGGAYSAYMQQKESEQAALLQRAEDNRKEFNQLNNVRQKSLHNFATRQRQGKGKRNSQSKSLMDSQKDRAGKGLGKLKRKLEQRQLQLEKKREEISKITVIESQRLRPQKLSLTKCDSRKSIQLHLENLQLPYGSHDKPISLTVRKGERWRIAGGNGSGKSTLLKVIAGQLKALSGVCQTRGSLCYLDQGFSFLNKELSALENLFYLHPGRKESEWRTMLGSLRLRGDTPLLPLRLLSGGEQLKVALLAVTRGTIATDLILLDEPDNHLDLDSRQLLVNAIMDFSGAVLLVSHDLSFINAIGVDSQLNLD
;
A
#
# COMPACT_ATOMS: atom_id res chain seq x y z
N MET A 1 -18.92 -18.48 -15.10
CA MET A 1 -17.63 -18.21 -15.78
C MET A 1 -16.69 -19.36 -15.46
N THR A 2 -15.98 -19.90 -16.44
CA THR A 2 -15.04 -21.01 -16.20
C THR A 2 -13.79 -20.47 -15.51
N ALA A 3 -13.51 -20.98 -14.30
CA ALA A 3 -12.28 -20.65 -13.57
C ALA A 3 -11.06 -21.22 -14.31
N ILE A 4 -10.00 -20.42 -14.45
CA ILE A 4 -8.72 -20.84 -15.02
C ILE A 4 -7.85 -21.51 -13.95
N CYS A 5 -7.88 -20.97 -12.73
CA CYS A 5 -7.18 -21.50 -11.58
C CYS A 5 -8.13 -21.61 -10.40
N THR A 6 -7.99 -22.69 -9.65
CA THR A 6 -8.73 -22.90 -8.39
C THR A 6 -7.75 -23.20 -7.26
N LEU A 7 -7.92 -22.46 -6.15
CA LEU A 7 -7.26 -22.73 -4.88
C LEU A 7 -8.30 -23.35 -3.94
N GLU A 8 -7.99 -24.50 -3.35
CA GLU A 8 -8.87 -25.20 -2.42
C GLU A 8 -8.21 -25.36 -1.05
N ASN A 9 -8.78 -24.69 -0.04
CA ASN A 9 -8.36 -24.80 1.36
C ASN A 9 -6.85 -24.60 1.60
N ILE A 10 -6.24 -23.66 0.87
CA ILE A 10 -4.81 -23.38 0.99
C ILE A 10 -4.49 -22.87 2.40
N SER A 11 -3.53 -23.51 3.02
CA SER A 11 -2.93 -23.06 4.28
C SER A 11 -1.42 -22.93 4.09
N LEU A 12 -0.86 -21.85 4.60
CA LEU A 12 0.58 -21.55 4.51
C LEU A 12 1.06 -20.95 5.82
N ILE A 13 2.12 -21.53 6.37
CA ILE A 13 2.78 -21.08 7.60
C ILE A 13 4.23 -20.76 7.23
N PHE A 14 4.71 -19.58 7.63
CA PHE A 14 6.11 -19.19 7.48
C PHE A 14 6.74 -19.04 8.87
N GLY A 15 7.66 -19.95 9.22
CA GLY A 15 8.11 -20.12 10.59
C GLY A 15 6.92 -20.47 11.49
N ASP A 16 6.69 -19.69 12.56
CA ASP A 16 5.53 -19.84 13.47
C ASP A 16 4.33 -18.96 13.09
N THR A 17 4.44 -18.17 12.00
CA THR A 17 3.41 -17.22 11.63
C THR A 17 2.55 -17.77 10.48
N PRO A 18 1.24 -18.01 10.68
CA PRO A 18 0.34 -18.40 9.61
C PRO A 18 0.05 -17.19 8.71
N ILE A 19 0.37 -17.33 7.41
CA ILE A 19 0.11 -16.33 6.38
C ILE A 19 -1.31 -16.52 5.83
N PHE A 20 -1.66 -17.77 5.48
CA PHE A 20 -2.99 -18.14 4.99
C PHE A 20 -3.56 -19.29 5.81
N HIS A 21 -4.88 -19.27 6.04
CA HIS A 21 -5.57 -20.35 6.76
C HIS A 21 -6.84 -20.76 6.02
N LYS A 22 -6.81 -21.95 5.40
CA LYS A 22 -7.92 -22.57 4.64
C LYS A 22 -8.57 -21.62 3.63
N VAL A 23 -7.75 -20.99 2.80
CA VAL A 23 -8.18 -20.01 1.80
C VAL A 23 -8.58 -20.73 0.52
N SER A 24 -9.73 -20.37 -0.04
CA SER A 24 -10.19 -20.85 -1.33
C SER A 24 -10.46 -19.67 -2.25
N LEU A 25 -10.10 -19.81 -3.52
CA LEU A 25 -10.21 -18.75 -4.53
C LEU A 25 -10.39 -19.36 -5.92
N GLU A 26 -11.18 -18.70 -6.75
CA GLU A 26 -11.28 -18.99 -8.18
C GLU A 26 -10.82 -17.78 -8.99
N LEU A 27 -9.88 -18.00 -9.91
CA LEU A 27 -9.42 -16.99 -10.85
C LEU A 27 -10.14 -17.17 -12.19
N PRO A 28 -10.91 -16.19 -12.65
CA PRO A 28 -11.57 -16.22 -13.96
C PRO A 28 -10.62 -15.84 -15.09
N ILE A 29 -11.08 -16.01 -16.33
CA ILE A 29 -10.44 -15.43 -17.51
C ILE A 29 -10.55 -13.91 -17.45
N GLY A 30 -9.46 -13.21 -17.78
CA GLY A 30 -9.36 -11.76 -17.82
C GLY A 30 -8.43 -11.22 -16.76
N ILE A 31 -8.52 -9.91 -16.52
CA ILE A 31 -7.61 -9.21 -15.62
C ILE A 31 -8.22 -9.17 -14.22
N THR A 32 -7.49 -9.66 -13.25
CA THR A 32 -7.85 -9.63 -11.82
C THR A 32 -6.81 -8.82 -11.06
N GLY A 33 -7.25 -7.86 -10.23
CA GLY A 33 -6.38 -7.11 -9.33
C GLY A 33 -6.19 -7.85 -8.00
N LEU A 34 -4.98 -7.81 -7.44
CA LEU A 34 -4.67 -8.31 -6.10
C LEU A 34 -4.19 -7.15 -5.24
N VAL A 35 -4.96 -6.83 -4.21
CA VAL A 35 -4.70 -5.71 -3.31
C VAL A 35 -4.49 -6.22 -1.89
N ALA A 36 -3.48 -5.69 -1.22
CA ALA A 36 -3.23 -6.02 0.17
C ALA A 36 -2.22 -5.04 0.80
N PRO A 37 -2.19 -4.86 2.11
CA PRO A 37 -1.12 -4.14 2.79
C PRO A 37 0.25 -4.75 2.50
N ASN A 38 1.30 -3.95 2.58
CA ASN A 38 2.67 -4.47 2.45
C ASN A 38 2.96 -5.51 3.54
N GLY A 39 3.68 -6.57 3.18
CA GLY A 39 3.99 -7.68 4.08
C GLY A 39 2.83 -8.65 4.35
N SER A 40 1.66 -8.48 3.73
CA SER A 40 0.49 -9.36 3.93
C SER A 40 0.50 -10.66 3.11
N GLY A 41 1.53 -10.88 2.28
CA GLY A 41 1.71 -12.11 1.53
C GLY A 41 1.30 -12.06 0.05
N LYS A 42 1.25 -10.87 -0.61
CA LYS A 42 0.99 -10.76 -2.07
C LYS A 42 1.94 -11.62 -2.89
N SER A 43 3.24 -11.36 -2.78
CA SER A 43 4.28 -12.11 -3.50
C SER A 43 4.31 -13.58 -3.12
N THR A 44 3.98 -13.89 -1.86
CA THR A 44 3.86 -15.26 -1.38
C THR A 44 2.69 -15.98 -2.05
N LEU A 45 1.53 -15.34 -2.19
CA LEU A 45 0.37 -15.90 -2.90
C LEU A 45 0.71 -16.16 -4.37
N LEU A 46 1.37 -15.20 -5.04
CA LEU A 46 1.83 -15.38 -6.42
C LEU A 46 2.81 -16.55 -6.56
N SER A 47 3.74 -16.71 -5.60
CA SER A 47 4.68 -17.84 -5.57
C SER A 47 3.98 -19.18 -5.32
N VAL A 48 2.93 -19.23 -4.49
CA VAL A 48 2.08 -20.41 -4.29
C VAL A 48 1.34 -20.75 -5.57
N LEU A 49 0.73 -19.76 -6.22
CA LEU A 49 0.03 -19.94 -7.50
C LEU A 49 0.95 -20.47 -8.59
N HIS A 50 2.20 -20.00 -8.63
CA HIS A 50 3.20 -20.46 -9.59
C HIS A 50 3.81 -21.83 -9.23
N GLY A 51 3.55 -22.35 -8.03
CA GLY A 51 4.09 -23.63 -7.57
C GLY A 51 5.53 -23.57 -7.04
N GLN A 52 6.08 -22.37 -6.81
CA GLN A 52 7.43 -22.19 -6.22
C GLN A 52 7.43 -22.27 -4.70
N ALA A 53 6.33 -21.92 -4.05
CA ALA A 53 6.16 -22.05 -2.61
C ALA A 53 5.28 -23.27 -2.31
N SER A 54 5.79 -24.17 -1.48
CA SER A 54 5.02 -25.33 -1.02
C SER A 54 3.98 -24.89 0.01
N VAL A 55 2.75 -25.36 -0.16
CA VAL A 55 1.66 -25.12 0.80
C VAL A 55 1.68 -26.15 1.92
N THR A 56 1.28 -25.76 3.12
CA THR A 56 1.16 -26.67 4.27
C THR A 56 -0.10 -27.55 4.16
N GLY A 57 -1.09 -27.10 3.38
CA GLY A 57 -2.32 -27.84 3.11
C GLY A 57 -3.12 -27.22 1.99
N GLY A 58 -4.01 -28.00 1.37
CA GLY A 58 -4.81 -27.61 0.23
C GLY A 58 -4.19 -27.93 -1.13
N LYS A 59 -4.82 -27.47 -2.21
CA LYS A 59 -4.40 -27.76 -3.60
C LYS A 59 -4.61 -26.55 -4.48
N VAL A 60 -3.64 -26.31 -5.40
CA VAL A 60 -3.74 -25.36 -6.51
C VAL A 60 -3.90 -26.15 -7.80
N SER A 61 -4.89 -25.80 -8.61
CA SER A 61 -5.18 -26.48 -9.87
C SER A 61 -5.30 -25.46 -11.01
N TRP A 62 -4.50 -25.62 -12.06
CA TRP A 62 -4.49 -24.78 -13.25
C TRP A 62 -5.07 -25.53 -14.46
N ARG A 63 -5.87 -24.81 -15.25
CA ARG A 63 -6.38 -25.31 -16.53
C ARG A 63 -5.61 -24.80 -17.75
N ARG A 64 -4.76 -23.80 -17.54
CA ARG A 64 -3.89 -23.20 -18.57
C ARG A 64 -2.48 -23.04 -18.05
N ARG A 65 -1.54 -22.86 -18.99
CA ARG A 65 -0.17 -22.45 -18.64
C ARG A 65 -0.21 -21.08 -17.98
N HIS A 66 0.71 -20.84 -17.08
CA HIS A 66 0.83 -19.58 -16.37
C HIS A 66 2.29 -19.22 -16.20
N HIS A 67 2.58 -17.93 -16.16
CA HIS A 67 3.92 -17.40 -16.03
C HIS A 67 3.99 -16.33 -14.93
N LEU A 68 4.98 -16.46 -14.03
CA LEU A 68 5.25 -15.47 -12.98
C LEU A 68 6.34 -14.52 -13.44
N VAL A 69 6.00 -13.25 -13.58
CA VAL A 69 6.94 -12.20 -13.92
C VAL A 69 7.64 -11.74 -12.65
N LYS A 70 8.93 -11.98 -12.57
CA LYS A 70 9.80 -11.50 -11.50
C LYS A 70 10.63 -10.32 -11.96
N GLN A 71 10.94 -9.44 -11.04
CA GLN A 71 11.92 -8.39 -11.29
C GLN A 71 13.30 -9.02 -11.55
N LEU A 72 13.97 -8.60 -12.61
CA LEU A 72 15.32 -9.04 -12.93
C LEU A 72 16.29 -8.55 -11.87
N ASN A 73 17.00 -9.51 -11.25
CA ASN A 73 18.05 -9.19 -10.30
C ASN A 73 19.31 -8.72 -11.06
N PRO A 74 19.79 -7.48 -10.86
CA PRO A 74 20.95 -6.96 -11.57
C PRO A 74 22.26 -7.66 -11.21
N ARG A 75 22.29 -8.48 -10.16
CA ARG A 75 23.47 -9.26 -9.75
C ARG A 75 23.64 -10.58 -10.50
N LEU A 76 22.69 -10.92 -11.39
CA LEU A 76 22.82 -12.07 -12.26
C LEU A 76 23.66 -11.67 -13.47
N ASP A 77 24.67 -12.46 -13.80
CA ASP A 77 25.51 -12.29 -14.99
C ASP A 77 24.72 -12.76 -16.23
N LEU A 78 23.74 -11.96 -16.64
CA LEU A 78 22.84 -12.20 -17.76
C LEU A 78 22.92 -11.05 -18.76
N ARG A 79 22.79 -11.38 -20.04
CA ARG A 79 22.62 -10.40 -21.12
C ARG A 79 21.11 -10.19 -21.39
N ILE A 80 20.78 -9.16 -22.14
CA ILE A 80 19.39 -8.89 -22.58
C ILE A 80 18.79 -10.12 -23.23
N VAL A 81 19.49 -10.74 -24.18
CA VAL A 81 19.02 -11.90 -24.94
C VAL A 81 18.72 -13.11 -24.05
N ASP A 82 19.49 -13.31 -22.97
CA ASP A 82 19.27 -14.43 -22.04
C ASP A 82 17.94 -14.28 -21.25
N CYS A 83 17.34 -13.08 -21.29
CA CYS A 83 16.04 -12.77 -20.69
C CYS A 83 14.87 -12.82 -21.70
N LEU A 84 15.14 -13.17 -22.95
CA LEU A 84 14.11 -13.29 -24.01
C LEU A 84 13.82 -14.75 -24.35
N ALA A 85 12.71 -15.01 -25.04
CA ALA A 85 12.33 -16.36 -25.46
C ALA A 85 13.42 -16.97 -26.36
N ASP A 86 13.80 -18.20 -26.04
CA ASP A 86 14.81 -18.97 -26.79
C ASP A 86 16.14 -18.24 -26.99
N GLY A 87 16.50 -17.34 -26.06
CA GLY A 87 17.73 -16.54 -26.08
C GLY A 87 19.01 -17.38 -26.14
N HIS A 88 18.96 -18.65 -25.71
CA HIS A 88 20.06 -19.59 -25.82
C HIS A 88 20.49 -19.87 -27.27
N LEU A 89 19.63 -19.62 -28.25
CA LEU A 89 19.93 -19.76 -29.68
C LEU A 89 20.71 -18.57 -30.25
N TYR A 90 20.91 -17.50 -29.49
CA TYR A 90 21.57 -16.29 -29.96
C TYR A 90 22.98 -16.53 -30.49
N GLU A 91 23.77 -17.30 -29.78
CA GLU A 91 25.15 -17.66 -30.22
C GLU A 91 25.14 -18.49 -31.50
N VAL A 92 24.11 -19.31 -31.71
CA VAL A 92 23.93 -20.07 -32.94
C VAL A 92 23.64 -19.12 -34.11
N PHE A 93 22.72 -18.16 -33.92
CA PHE A 93 22.44 -17.15 -34.95
C PHE A 93 23.66 -16.31 -35.30
N LEU A 94 24.49 -15.94 -34.31
CA LEU A 94 25.74 -15.22 -34.57
C LEU A 94 26.72 -16.05 -35.44
N ARG A 95 26.85 -17.37 -35.18
CA ARG A 95 27.67 -18.24 -36.03
C ARG A 95 27.12 -18.37 -37.44
N VAL A 96 25.79 -18.42 -37.59
CA VAL A 96 25.15 -18.44 -38.90
C VAL A 96 25.40 -17.15 -39.68
N GLU A 97 25.26 -15.99 -39.06
CA GLU A 97 25.52 -14.68 -39.67
C GLU A 97 27.01 -14.54 -40.09
N GLN A 98 27.92 -15.07 -39.30
CA GLN A 98 29.36 -15.03 -39.57
C GLN A 98 29.83 -16.10 -40.59
N GLY A 99 28.91 -16.98 -41.06
CA GLY A 99 29.25 -18.05 -41.96
C GLY A 99 30.02 -19.22 -41.34
N HIS A 100 30.04 -19.33 -40.01
CA HIS A 100 30.74 -20.36 -39.26
C HIS A 100 29.81 -21.44 -38.67
N ALA A 101 28.56 -21.50 -39.11
CA ALA A 101 27.57 -22.46 -38.63
C ALA A 101 27.88 -23.89 -39.05
N SER A 102 27.73 -24.85 -38.15
CA SER A 102 27.73 -26.29 -38.45
C SER A 102 26.37 -26.76 -38.95
N GLU A 103 26.30 -27.98 -39.50
CA GLU A 103 25.00 -28.58 -39.87
C GLU A 103 24.07 -28.70 -38.68
N ASP A 104 24.58 -29.05 -37.48
CA ASP A 104 23.82 -29.12 -36.23
C ASP A 104 23.29 -27.74 -35.80
N ASP A 105 24.05 -26.68 -36.00
CA ASP A 105 23.60 -25.31 -35.76
C ASP A 105 22.40 -24.95 -36.67
N LEU A 106 22.49 -25.27 -37.97
CA LEU A 106 21.41 -25.01 -38.93
C LEU A 106 20.13 -25.80 -38.62
N ILE A 107 20.27 -27.05 -38.20
CA ILE A 107 19.17 -27.87 -37.74
C ILE A 107 18.50 -27.28 -36.51
N SER A 108 19.28 -26.80 -35.56
CA SER A 108 18.80 -26.23 -34.29
C SER A 108 17.98 -24.94 -34.47
N VAL A 109 18.24 -24.17 -35.53
CA VAL A 109 17.53 -22.91 -35.81
C VAL A 109 16.51 -23.02 -36.92
N ALA A 110 16.32 -24.22 -37.52
CA ALA A 110 15.46 -24.42 -38.68
C ALA A 110 14.03 -23.88 -38.52
N ASP A 111 13.44 -24.06 -37.35
CA ASP A 111 12.11 -23.56 -37.01
C ASP A 111 12.10 -22.16 -36.35
N TYR A 112 13.25 -21.58 -36.15
CA TYR A 112 13.44 -20.39 -35.28
C TYR A 112 13.94 -19.14 -36.02
N TRP A 113 13.97 -19.14 -37.36
CA TRP A 113 14.45 -18.01 -38.18
C TRP A 113 13.76 -16.67 -37.91
N HIS A 114 12.60 -16.69 -37.30
CA HIS A 114 11.84 -15.51 -36.92
C HIS A 114 12.35 -14.83 -35.62
N LEU A 115 13.17 -15.53 -34.80
CA LEU A 115 13.57 -15.04 -33.47
C LEU A 115 14.36 -13.73 -33.48
N PRO A 116 15.39 -13.51 -34.33
CA PRO A 116 16.16 -12.27 -34.32
C PRO A 116 15.25 -11.04 -34.52
N LEU A 117 14.32 -11.10 -35.48
CA LEU A 117 13.33 -10.04 -35.70
C LEU A 117 12.36 -9.90 -34.52
N THR A 118 11.99 -11.01 -33.90
CA THR A 118 11.09 -11.00 -32.74
C THR A 118 11.77 -10.33 -31.53
N TRP A 119 13.03 -10.68 -31.24
CA TRP A 119 13.80 -10.04 -30.17
C TRP A 119 13.96 -8.55 -30.40
N GLN A 120 14.35 -8.13 -31.62
CA GLN A 120 14.48 -6.74 -31.97
C GLN A 120 13.15 -5.99 -31.77
N ARG A 121 12.03 -6.52 -32.26
CA ARG A 121 10.70 -5.94 -32.09
C ARG A 121 10.32 -5.81 -30.62
N GLN A 122 10.60 -6.82 -29.79
CA GLN A 122 10.34 -6.75 -28.35
C GLN A 122 11.13 -5.63 -27.67
N LEU A 123 12.40 -5.42 -28.05
CA LEU A 123 13.20 -4.30 -27.53
C LEU A 123 12.69 -2.94 -28.01
N GLU A 124 12.32 -2.82 -29.27
CA GLU A 124 11.73 -1.59 -29.82
C GLU A 124 10.42 -1.23 -29.13
N GLU A 125 9.53 -2.20 -28.93
CA GLU A 125 8.25 -2.02 -28.21
C GLU A 125 8.49 -1.61 -26.74
N ALA A 126 9.48 -2.18 -26.07
CA ALA A 126 9.88 -1.82 -24.72
C ALA A 126 10.69 -0.52 -24.66
N LYS A 127 11.00 0.09 -25.81
CA LYS A 127 11.86 1.29 -25.94
C LYS A 127 13.24 1.09 -25.29
N ILE A 128 13.84 -0.07 -25.50
CA ILE A 128 15.18 -0.43 -25.02
C ILE A 128 16.14 -0.30 -26.21
N ASN A 129 16.91 0.77 -26.25
CA ASN A 129 17.93 1.03 -27.26
C ASN A 129 19.29 0.48 -26.77
N ALA A 130 19.41 -0.84 -26.73
CA ALA A 130 20.66 -1.48 -26.36
C ALA A 130 20.83 -2.77 -27.19
N PRO A 131 22.07 -3.15 -27.56
CA PRO A 131 22.36 -4.42 -28.21
C PRO A 131 21.92 -5.62 -27.36
N LEU A 132 21.58 -6.75 -28.01
CA LEU A 132 21.11 -7.97 -27.36
C LEU A 132 22.14 -8.60 -26.40
N ASP A 133 23.43 -8.38 -26.65
CA ASP A 133 24.55 -8.86 -25.84
C ASP A 133 24.85 -7.96 -24.62
N THR A 134 24.12 -6.85 -24.45
CA THR A 134 24.34 -5.93 -23.34
C THR A 134 24.03 -6.60 -22.00
N PRO A 135 24.94 -6.55 -20.99
CA PRO A 135 24.68 -7.03 -19.65
C PRO A 135 23.51 -6.28 -19.00
N ILE A 136 22.59 -7.00 -18.33
CA ILE A 136 21.41 -6.41 -17.66
C ILE A 136 21.79 -5.43 -16.54
N GLU A 137 22.99 -5.51 -15.99
CA GLU A 137 23.51 -4.56 -15.00
C GLU A 137 23.57 -3.13 -15.53
N ARG A 138 23.83 -2.96 -16.83
CA ARG A 138 23.91 -1.66 -17.49
C ARG A 138 22.56 -1.01 -17.76
N LEU A 139 21.48 -1.79 -17.64
CA LEU A 139 20.13 -1.29 -17.82
C LEU A 139 19.66 -0.52 -16.58
N SER A 140 18.87 0.52 -16.78
CA SER A 140 18.15 1.18 -15.70
C SER A 140 17.10 0.24 -15.08
N GLY A 141 16.63 0.55 -13.86
CA GLY A 141 15.58 -0.23 -13.21
C GLY A 141 14.33 -0.35 -14.08
N GLY A 142 13.92 0.75 -14.73
CA GLY A 142 12.78 0.77 -15.64
C GLY A 142 12.99 -0.05 -16.91
N GLN A 143 14.19 -0.04 -17.50
CA GLN A 143 14.52 -0.88 -18.65
C GLN A 143 14.49 -2.36 -18.30
N ARG A 144 15.02 -2.76 -17.13
CA ARG A 144 14.94 -4.14 -16.65
C ARG A 144 13.50 -4.60 -16.45
N ALA A 145 12.66 -3.74 -15.85
CA ALA A 145 11.23 -4.04 -15.68
C ALA A 145 10.54 -4.25 -17.04
N LYS A 146 10.77 -3.34 -18.00
CA LYS A 146 10.21 -3.45 -19.36
C LYS A 146 10.70 -4.71 -20.07
N LEU A 147 11.96 -5.10 -19.95
CA LEU A 147 12.52 -6.32 -20.54
C LEU A 147 11.81 -7.58 -20.02
N SER A 148 11.68 -7.71 -18.70
CA SER A 148 10.96 -8.83 -18.07
C SER A 148 9.49 -8.91 -18.51
N LEU A 149 8.82 -7.77 -18.63
CA LEU A 149 7.43 -7.69 -19.08
C LEU A 149 7.29 -7.99 -20.57
N ALA A 150 8.21 -7.52 -21.43
CA ALA A 150 8.19 -7.79 -22.87
C ALA A 150 8.26 -9.29 -23.15
N TYR A 151 9.11 -10.02 -22.44
CA TYR A 151 9.15 -11.48 -22.49
C TYR A 151 7.80 -12.10 -22.10
N ALA A 152 7.25 -11.70 -20.96
CA ALA A 152 5.99 -12.25 -20.47
C ALA A 152 4.83 -12.03 -21.46
N PHE A 153 4.73 -10.84 -22.05
CA PHE A 153 3.69 -10.54 -23.04
C PHE A 153 3.87 -11.26 -24.38
N SER A 154 5.08 -11.75 -24.69
CA SER A 154 5.28 -12.62 -25.85
C SER A 154 4.61 -13.99 -25.69
N LEU A 155 4.34 -14.43 -24.45
CA LEU A 155 3.62 -15.65 -24.11
C LEU A 155 2.09 -15.43 -24.21
N SER A 156 1.59 -15.17 -25.40
CA SER A 156 0.24 -14.63 -25.65
C SER A 156 -0.93 -15.45 -25.10
N SER A 157 -0.74 -16.76 -24.88
CA SER A 157 -1.77 -17.67 -24.37
C SER A 157 -1.69 -17.97 -22.89
N ASP A 158 -0.58 -17.62 -22.24
CA ASP A 158 -0.35 -17.93 -20.84
C ASP A 158 -1.06 -16.93 -19.93
N TYR A 159 -1.49 -17.40 -18.75
CA TYR A 159 -2.02 -16.51 -17.72
C TYR A 159 -0.86 -15.88 -16.96
N LEU A 160 -0.81 -14.55 -16.90
CA LEU A 160 0.30 -13.84 -16.28
C LEU A 160 0.05 -13.58 -14.78
N LEU A 161 1.07 -13.82 -13.97
CA LEU A 161 1.13 -13.46 -12.57
C LEU A 161 2.13 -12.30 -12.46
N LEU A 162 1.64 -11.09 -12.17
CA LEU A 162 2.43 -9.86 -12.17
C LEU A 162 2.55 -9.32 -10.74
N ASP A 163 3.79 -9.18 -10.24
CA ASP A 163 4.06 -8.63 -8.91
C ASP A 163 4.61 -7.21 -9.02
N GLU A 164 3.77 -6.22 -8.66
CA GLU A 164 4.06 -4.78 -8.72
C GLU A 164 4.71 -4.35 -10.05
N PRO A 165 4.07 -4.64 -11.22
CA PRO A 165 4.70 -4.46 -12.52
C PRO A 165 4.94 -2.99 -12.92
N SER A 166 4.26 -2.04 -12.31
CA SER A 166 4.43 -0.59 -12.54
C SER A 166 5.62 0.03 -11.81
N ASN A 167 6.25 -0.71 -10.88
CA ASN A 167 7.40 -0.22 -10.15
C ASN A 167 8.57 0.12 -11.09
N HIS A 168 9.23 1.25 -10.85
CA HIS A 168 10.35 1.78 -11.64
C HIS A 168 10.00 2.21 -13.07
N LEU A 169 8.74 2.12 -13.49
CA LEU A 169 8.31 2.61 -14.78
C LEU A 169 8.00 4.12 -14.71
N ASP A 170 8.49 4.85 -15.70
CA ASP A 170 8.06 6.22 -15.96
C ASP A 170 6.62 6.23 -16.51
N GLN A 171 6.05 7.41 -16.69
CA GLN A 171 4.67 7.53 -17.16
C GLN A 171 4.45 6.83 -18.51
N SER A 172 5.36 7.00 -19.47
CA SER A 172 5.27 6.31 -20.77
C SER A 172 5.35 4.78 -20.64
N GLY A 173 6.12 4.29 -19.66
CA GLY A 173 6.21 2.87 -19.35
C GLY A 173 4.94 2.33 -18.69
N ARG A 174 4.27 3.09 -17.85
CA ARG A 174 2.98 2.72 -17.23
C ARG A 174 1.86 2.65 -18.28
N GLU A 175 1.78 3.62 -19.18
CA GLU A 175 0.84 3.63 -20.31
C GLU A 175 1.05 2.40 -21.22
N TRP A 176 2.30 2.11 -21.58
CA TRP A 176 2.67 0.91 -22.33
C TRP A 176 2.27 -0.38 -21.61
N LEU A 177 2.54 -0.48 -20.30
CA LEU A 177 2.17 -1.64 -19.48
C LEU A 177 0.66 -1.85 -19.47
N GLN A 178 -0.11 -0.78 -19.27
CA GLN A 178 -1.56 -0.81 -19.25
C GLN A 178 -2.13 -1.31 -20.59
N GLU A 179 -1.63 -0.78 -21.71
CA GLU A 179 -2.02 -1.23 -23.06
C GLU A 179 -1.73 -2.71 -23.26
N LYS A 180 -0.54 -3.18 -22.86
CA LYS A 180 -0.14 -4.60 -23.01
C LYS A 180 -1.00 -5.52 -22.14
N ILE A 181 -1.30 -5.16 -20.91
CA ILE A 181 -2.16 -5.96 -20.02
C ILE A 181 -3.58 -6.05 -20.60
N LEU A 182 -4.15 -4.94 -21.07
CA LEU A 182 -5.50 -4.90 -21.64
C LEU A 182 -5.64 -5.77 -22.89
N ASN A 183 -4.62 -5.81 -23.72
CA ASN A 183 -4.59 -6.56 -24.98
C ASN A 183 -4.13 -8.02 -24.80
N HIS A 184 -3.72 -8.43 -23.60
CA HIS A 184 -3.22 -9.79 -23.37
C HIS A 184 -4.35 -10.82 -23.29
N ALA A 185 -4.43 -11.71 -24.27
CA ALA A 185 -5.52 -12.69 -24.41
C ALA A 185 -5.52 -13.78 -23.30
N GLY A 186 -4.38 -14.07 -22.70
CA GLY A 186 -4.23 -15.08 -21.65
C GLY A 186 -4.91 -14.69 -20.34
N GLY A 187 -5.07 -13.39 -20.06
CA GLY A 187 -5.50 -12.84 -18.79
C GLY A 187 -4.34 -12.65 -17.80
N ALA A 188 -4.59 -11.96 -16.70
CA ALA A 188 -3.55 -11.69 -15.71
C ALA A 188 -4.11 -11.54 -14.29
N LEU A 189 -3.32 -11.95 -13.29
CA LEU A 189 -3.45 -11.54 -11.90
C LEU A 189 -2.38 -10.49 -11.61
N VAL A 190 -2.80 -9.26 -11.34
CA VAL A 190 -1.93 -8.10 -11.15
C VAL A 190 -1.93 -7.70 -9.68
N ALA A 191 -0.89 -8.02 -8.95
CA ALA A 191 -0.66 -7.48 -7.62
C ALA A 191 -0.09 -6.07 -7.77
N SER A 192 -0.85 -5.06 -7.41
CA SER A 192 -0.43 -3.66 -7.57
C SER A 192 -1.11 -2.73 -6.59
N HIS A 193 -0.46 -1.61 -6.33
CA HIS A 193 -1.00 -0.44 -5.65
C HIS A 193 -1.31 0.73 -6.61
N ASP A 194 -1.09 0.51 -7.90
CA ASP A 194 -1.36 1.47 -8.95
C ASP A 194 -2.86 1.52 -9.27
N VAL A 195 -3.48 2.64 -8.92
CA VAL A 195 -4.93 2.82 -9.07
C VAL A 195 -5.35 2.80 -10.53
N GLU A 196 -4.53 3.35 -11.45
CA GLU A 196 -4.84 3.38 -12.87
C GLU A 196 -4.89 1.97 -13.48
N LEU A 197 -3.97 1.08 -13.06
CA LEU A 197 -4.02 -0.33 -13.45
C LEU A 197 -5.24 -1.03 -12.86
N LEU A 198 -5.56 -0.75 -11.59
CA LEU A 198 -6.68 -1.39 -10.89
C LEU A 198 -8.05 -0.88 -11.34
N GLU A 199 -8.14 0.26 -12.03
CA GLU A 199 -9.40 0.71 -12.67
C GLU A 199 -9.77 -0.12 -13.91
N ASN A 200 -8.83 -0.86 -14.48
CA ASN A 200 -9.05 -1.66 -15.69
C ASN A 200 -9.26 -3.15 -15.41
N VAL A 201 -9.41 -3.56 -14.16
CA VAL A 201 -9.64 -4.96 -13.79
C VAL A 201 -11.13 -5.31 -13.73
N ARG A 202 -11.45 -6.58 -13.91
CA ARG A 202 -12.84 -7.08 -13.81
C ARG A 202 -13.27 -7.34 -12.38
N GLN A 203 -12.32 -7.69 -11.52
CA GLN A 203 -12.52 -7.94 -10.10
C GLN A 203 -11.25 -7.67 -9.32
N ILE A 204 -11.40 -7.41 -8.04
CA ILE A 204 -10.30 -7.22 -7.10
C ILE A 204 -10.37 -8.28 -6.02
N ILE A 205 -9.24 -8.89 -5.73
CA ILE A 205 -9.04 -9.79 -4.62
C ILE A 205 -8.27 -9.03 -3.54
N GLU A 206 -8.84 -8.93 -2.36
CA GLU A 206 -8.18 -8.35 -1.19
C GLU A 206 -7.69 -9.47 -0.27
N ILE A 207 -6.39 -9.43 0.09
CA ILE A 207 -5.88 -10.26 1.18
C ILE A 207 -6.26 -9.58 2.49
N TYR A 208 -7.09 -10.25 3.28
CA TYR A 208 -7.66 -9.72 4.50
C TYR A 208 -7.61 -10.75 5.63
N GLN A 209 -7.03 -10.40 6.79
CA GLN A 209 -7.01 -11.24 7.99
C GLN A 209 -6.63 -12.71 7.75
N ARG A 210 -5.59 -12.96 6.93
CA ARG A 210 -5.14 -14.30 6.53
C ARG A 210 -6.14 -15.06 5.63
N GLY A 211 -7.13 -14.35 5.11
CA GLY A 211 -8.10 -14.82 4.13
C GLY A 211 -8.07 -14.01 2.85
N LEU A 212 -8.90 -14.40 1.90
CA LEU A 212 -9.10 -13.67 0.64
C LEU A 212 -10.57 -13.25 0.55
N LYS A 213 -10.79 -12.03 0.05
CA LYS A 213 -12.12 -11.52 -0.24
C LYS A 213 -12.15 -10.98 -1.65
N THR A 214 -13.14 -11.39 -2.44
CA THR A 214 -13.29 -10.97 -3.83
C THR A 214 -14.37 -9.90 -3.93
N TYR A 215 -14.06 -8.84 -4.66
CA TYR A 215 -14.96 -7.75 -4.99
C TYR A 215 -15.10 -7.66 -6.50
N GLY A 216 -16.32 -7.58 -6.99
CA GLY A 216 -16.60 -7.38 -8.42
C GLY A 216 -16.39 -5.94 -8.84
N GLY A 217 -15.87 -5.75 -10.07
CA GLY A 217 -15.65 -4.43 -10.63
C GLY A 217 -14.24 -3.89 -10.46
N ALA A 218 -14.05 -2.65 -10.93
CA ALA A 218 -12.79 -1.90 -10.89
C ALA A 218 -12.49 -1.35 -9.48
N TYR A 219 -11.37 -0.66 -9.35
CA TYR A 219 -10.92 -0.11 -8.07
C TYR A 219 -11.92 0.87 -7.43
N SER A 220 -12.55 1.73 -8.22
CA SER A 220 -13.60 2.64 -7.75
C SER A 220 -14.78 1.90 -7.13
N ALA A 221 -15.27 0.82 -7.76
CA ALA A 221 -16.35 -0.01 -7.23
C ALA A 221 -15.93 -0.74 -5.94
N TYR A 222 -14.70 -1.26 -5.90
CA TYR A 222 -14.12 -1.87 -4.70
C TYR A 222 -14.10 -0.89 -3.52
N MET A 223 -13.63 0.35 -3.75
CA MET A 223 -13.57 1.37 -2.70
C MET A 223 -14.97 1.74 -2.19
N GLN A 224 -15.93 1.94 -3.09
CA GLN A 224 -17.31 2.25 -2.72
C GLN A 224 -17.95 1.13 -1.90
N GLN A 225 -17.75 -0.13 -2.29
CA GLN A 225 -18.27 -1.26 -1.54
C GLN A 225 -17.61 -1.38 -0.17
N LYS A 226 -16.30 -1.16 -0.09
CA LYS A 226 -15.54 -1.19 1.15
C LYS A 226 -15.98 -0.08 2.12
N GLU A 227 -16.17 1.14 1.63
CA GLU A 227 -16.70 2.25 2.42
C GLU A 227 -18.11 1.97 2.94
N SER A 228 -18.98 1.41 2.11
CA SER A 228 -20.34 1.01 2.51
C SER A 228 -20.33 -0.07 3.60
N GLU A 229 -19.50 -1.11 3.44
CA GLU A 229 -19.34 -2.16 4.46
C GLU A 229 -18.83 -1.58 5.78
N GLN A 230 -17.90 -0.65 5.72
CA GLN A 230 -17.34 0.04 6.88
C GLN A 230 -18.38 0.90 7.59
N ALA A 231 -19.13 1.69 6.83
CA ALA A 231 -20.22 2.51 7.39
C ALA A 231 -21.26 1.65 8.08
N ALA A 232 -21.65 0.52 7.47
CA ALA A 232 -22.57 -0.44 8.04
C ALA A 232 -22.07 -1.06 9.36
N LEU A 233 -20.78 -1.36 9.44
CA LEU A 233 -20.17 -1.89 10.68
C LEU A 233 -20.12 -0.85 11.79
N LEU A 234 -19.74 0.40 11.47
CA LEU A 234 -19.75 1.49 12.44
C LEU A 234 -21.17 1.75 12.97
N GLN A 235 -22.16 1.76 12.09
CA GLN A 235 -23.57 1.94 12.47
C GLN A 235 -24.01 0.81 13.41
N ARG A 236 -23.72 -0.45 13.10
CA ARG A 236 -24.03 -1.60 13.98
C ARG A 236 -23.34 -1.48 15.34
N ALA A 237 -22.11 -1.00 15.39
CA ALA A 237 -21.38 -0.80 16.64
C ALA A 237 -22.02 0.30 17.50
N GLU A 238 -22.44 1.41 16.87
CA GLU A 238 -23.15 2.49 17.57
C GLU A 238 -24.53 2.06 18.09
N ASP A 239 -25.30 1.34 17.28
CA ASP A 239 -26.62 0.86 17.67
C ASP A 239 -26.53 -0.13 18.83
N ASN A 240 -25.55 -1.03 18.78
CA ASN A 240 -25.28 -1.97 19.89
C ASN A 240 -24.88 -1.21 21.18
N ARG A 241 -24.09 -0.14 21.06
CA ARG A 241 -23.72 0.72 22.19
C ARG A 241 -24.95 1.43 22.78
N LYS A 242 -25.85 1.95 21.94
CA LYS A 242 -27.09 2.61 22.37
C LYS A 242 -28.01 1.61 23.10
N GLU A 243 -28.20 0.41 22.54
CA GLU A 243 -28.99 -0.66 23.15
C GLU A 243 -28.44 -1.08 24.53
N PHE A 244 -27.12 -1.24 24.63
CA PHE A 244 -26.44 -1.55 25.89
C PHE A 244 -26.65 -0.46 26.96
N ASN A 245 -26.52 0.80 26.59
CA ASN A 245 -26.73 1.93 27.49
C ASN A 245 -28.21 2.02 27.96
N GLN A 246 -29.17 1.80 27.06
CA GLN A 246 -30.58 1.76 27.41
C GLN A 246 -30.89 0.63 28.39
N LEU A 247 -30.34 -0.55 28.19
CA LEU A 247 -30.51 -1.69 29.09
C LEU A 247 -29.93 -1.44 30.48
N ASN A 248 -28.77 -0.81 30.56
CA ASN A 248 -28.17 -0.42 31.84
C ASN A 248 -29.05 0.59 32.58
N ASN A 249 -29.62 1.57 31.87
CA ASN A 249 -30.53 2.57 32.44
C ASN A 249 -31.83 1.91 32.96
N VAL A 250 -32.40 0.96 32.20
CA VAL A 250 -33.60 0.20 32.63
C VAL A 250 -33.28 -0.63 33.86
N ARG A 251 -32.11 -1.29 33.89
CA ARG A 251 -31.64 -2.07 35.04
C ARG A 251 -31.50 -1.18 36.27
N GLN A 252 -30.82 -0.04 36.17
CA GLN A 252 -30.67 0.89 37.29
C GLN A 252 -32.00 1.41 37.81
N LYS A 253 -32.91 1.82 36.92
CA LYS A 253 -34.27 2.25 37.27
C LYS A 253 -35.06 1.16 37.98
N SER A 254 -34.96 -0.09 37.48
CA SER A 254 -35.65 -1.23 38.09
C SER A 254 -35.12 -1.54 39.49
N LEU A 255 -33.80 -1.49 39.70
CA LEU A 255 -33.15 -1.68 41.01
C LEU A 255 -33.52 -0.52 41.98
N HIS A 256 -33.55 0.70 41.51
CA HIS A 256 -33.96 1.86 42.32
C HIS A 256 -35.41 1.78 42.75
N ASN A 257 -36.30 1.48 41.83
CA ASN A 257 -37.74 1.32 42.10
C ASN A 257 -38.01 0.16 43.10
N PHE A 258 -37.21 -0.92 43.02
CA PHE A 258 -37.30 -1.99 43.97
C PHE A 258 -36.85 -1.58 45.39
N ALA A 259 -35.72 -0.88 45.48
CA ALA A 259 -35.21 -0.38 46.76
C ALA A 259 -36.22 0.58 47.41
N THR A 260 -36.85 1.46 46.61
CA THR A 260 -37.86 2.40 47.08
C THR A 260 -39.12 1.68 47.59
N ARG A 261 -39.64 0.67 46.83
CA ARG A 261 -40.77 -0.15 47.26
C ARG A 261 -40.48 -0.92 48.52
N GLN A 262 -39.25 -1.44 48.70
CA GLN A 262 -38.83 -2.14 49.89
C GLN A 262 -38.79 -1.23 51.13
N ARG A 263 -38.35 0.05 50.95
CA ARG A 263 -38.36 1.05 52.03
C ARG A 263 -39.79 1.45 52.41
N GLN A 264 -40.69 1.67 51.45
CA GLN A 264 -42.09 1.97 51.68
C GLN A 264 -42.87 0.84 52.31
N GLY A 265 -42.56 -0.41 51.95
CA GLY A 265 -43.16 -1.61 52.55
C GLY A 265 -42.76 -1.81 54.02
N LYS A 266 -41.59 -1.35 54.44
CA LYS A 266 -41.18 -1.38 55.87
C LYS A 266 -41.96 -0.37 56.72
N GLY A 267 -42.40 0.76 56.14
CA GLY A 267 -43.20 1.77 56.86
C GLY A 267 -44.67 1.40 57.07
N LYS A 268 -45.23 0.46 56.27
CA LYS A 268 -46.65 0.02 56.37
C LYS A 268 -46.88 -1.26 57.21
N ARG A 269 -45.92 -1.66 58.00
CA ARG A 269 -45.89 -2.94 58.70
C ARG A 269 -46.92 -3.10 59.81
N ASN A 270 -47.59 -2.04 60.23
CA ASN A 270 -48.52 -2.04 61.39
C ASN A 270 -50.02 -2.14 61.07
N SER A 271 -50.43 -2.35 59.79
CA SER A 271 -51.85 -2.28 59.42
C SER A 271 -52.40 -3.49 58.63
N GLN A 272 -51.65 -4.58 58.39
CA GLN A 272 -52.14 -5.74 57.63
C GLN A 272 -51.75 -7.11 58.23
N SER A 273 -52.58 -8.16 57.99
CA SER A 273 -52.34 -9.51 58.48
C SER A 273 -51.05 -10.13 57.91
N LYS A 274 -50.26 -10.84 58.74
CA LYS A 274 -48.94 -11.37 58.44
C LYS A 274 -48.93 -12.34 57.25
N SER A 275 -49.96 -13.17 57.08
CA SER A 275 -50.07 -14.17 56.00
C SER A 275 -50.31 -13.57 54.60
N LEU A 276 -51.05 -12.46 54.50
CA LEU A 276 -51.26 -11.75 53.24
C LEU A 276 -50.01 -11.04 52.78
N MET A 277 -49.22 -10.54 53.71
CA MET A 277 -47.93 -9.88 53.41
C MET A 277 -46.86 -10.88 52.97
N ASP A 278 -46.81 -12.07 53.52
CA ASP A 278 -45.83 -13.08 53.11
C ASP A 278 -46.14 -13.64 51.71
N SER A 279 -47.41 -13.85 51.37
CA SER A 279 -47.81 -14.25 50.00
C SER A 279 -47.57 -13.18 48.93
N GLN A 280 -47.76 -11.89 49.25
CA GLN A 280 -47.43 -10.78 48.34
C GLN A 280 -45.94 -10.59 48.18
N LYS A 281 -45.16 -10.80 49.25
CA LYS A 281 -43.71 -10.73 49.22
C LYS A 281 -43.11 -11.85 48.37
N ASP A 282 -43.64 -13.07 48.47
CA ASP A 282 -43.19 -14.22 47.65
C ASP A 282 -43.54 -14.02 46.15
N ARG A 283 -44.74 -13.50 45.83
CA ARG A 283 -45.12 -13.19 44.45
C ARG A 283 -44.25 -12.08 43.87
N ALA A 284 -43.98 -11.03 44.62
CA ALA A 284 -43.12 -9.92 44.20
C ALA A 284 -41.66 -10.40 44.06
N GLY A 285 -41.14 -11.27 44.92
CA GLY A 285 -39.85 -11.87 44.85
C GLY A 285 -39.65 -12.74 43.61
N LYS A 286 -40.65 -13.62 43.32
CA LYS A 286 -40.65 -14.45 42.10
C LYS A 286 -40.71 -13.63 40.82
N GLY A 287 -41.50 -12.56 40.78
CA GLY A 287 -41.57 -11.65 39.62
C GLY A 287 -40.28 -10.91 39.37
N LEU A 288 -39.64 -10.45 40.44
CA LEU A 288 -38.35 -9.77 40.37
C LEU A 288 -37.21 -10.71 39.95
N GLY A 289 -37.19 -11.93 40.46
CA GLY A 289 -36.21 -12.94 40.06
C GLY A 289 -36.30 -13.27 38.56
N LYS A 290 -37.54 -13.37 38.01
CA LYS A 290 -37.72 -13.55 36.56
C LYS A 290 -37.24 -12.35 35.74
N LEU A 291 -37.56 -11.13 36.17
CA LEU A 291 -37.13 -9.92 35.50
C LEU A 291 -35.59 -9.77 35.53
N LYS A 292 -35.00 -10.03 36.70
CA LYS A 292 -33.53 -9.95 36.87
C LYS A 292 -32.83 -10.95 35.95
N ARG A 293 -33.29 -12.19 35.90
CA ARG A 293 -32.74 -13.24 35.01
C ARG A 293 -32.89 -12.84 33.53
N LYS A 294 -34.03 -12.29 33.13
CA LYS A 294 -34.26 -11.83 31.76
C LYS A 294 -33.32 -10.66 31.35
N LEU A 295 -33.10 -9.71 32.26
CA LEU A 295 -32.16 -8.60 32.05
C LEU A 295 -30.72 -9.08 32.00
N GLU A 296 -30.31 -10.02 32.88
CA GLU A 296 -28.98 -10.62 32.89
C GLU A 296 -28.71 -11.40 31.60
N GLN A 297 -29.66 -12.21 31.14
CA GLN A 297 -29.55 -12.95 29.88
C GLN A 297 -29.40 -11.99 28.68
N ARG A 298 -30.18 -10.92 28.66
CA ARG A 298 -30.10 -9.92 27.58
C ARG A 298 -28.78 -9.15 27.60
N GLN A 299 -28.29 -8.82 28.81
CA GLN A 299 -26.98 -8.17 28.97
C GLN A 299 -25.85 -9.09 28.47
N LEU A 300 -25.87 -10.37 28.85
CA LEU A 300 -24.87 -11.35 28.39
C LEU A 300 -24.87 -11.51 26.85
N GLN A 301 -26.06 -11.50 26.24
CA GLN A 301 -26.17 -11.54 24.77
C GLN A 301 -25.58 -10.30 24.12
N LEU A 302 -25.80 -9.11 24.67
CA LEU A 302 -25.24 -7.87 24.15
C LEU A 302 -23.74 -7.76 24.40
N GLU A 303 -23.24 -8.26 25.53
CA GLU A 303 -21.81 -8.34 25.79
C GLU A 303 -21.11 -9.25 24.77
N LYS A 304 -21.66 -10.43 24.48
CA LYS A 304 -21.15 -11.31 23.42
C LYS A 304 -21.16 -10.62 22.05
N LYS A 305 -22.29 -10.00 21.66
CA LYS A 305 -22.36 -9.23 20.41
C LYS A 305 -21.36 -8.07 20.38
N ARG A 306 -21.15 -7.37 21.50
CA ARG A 306 -20.17 -6.30 21.63
C ARG A 306 -18.75 -6.84 21.48
N GLU A 307 -18.43 -7.99 22.04
CA GLU A 307 -17.13 -8.62 21.84
C GLU A 307 -16.91 -9.03 20.38
N GLU A 308 -17.91 -9.63 19.73
CA GLU A 308 -17.83 -9.97 18.31
C GLU A 308 -17.64 -8.73 17.44
N ILE A 309 -18.49 -7.72 17.61
CA ILE A 309 -18.37 -6.45 16.88
C ILE A 309 -17.07 -5.75 17.24
N SER A 310 -16.62 -5.76 18.50
CA SER A 310 -15.36 -5.11 18.87
C SER A 310 -14.16 -5.82 18.26
N LYS A 311 -14.16 -7.15 18.17
CA LYS A 311 -13.11 -7.88 17.46
C LYS A 311 -13.06 -7.49 16.00
N ILE A 312 -14.20 -7.44 15.32
CA ILE A 312 -14.31 -7.00 13.93
C ILE A 312 -13.98 -5.50 13.81
N THR A 313 -14.59 -4.66 14.64
CA THR A 313 -14.40 -3.20 14.60
C THR A 313 -13.02 -2.76 15.07
N VAL A 314 -12.36 -3.46 16.01
CA VAL A 314 -10.98 -3.18 16.40
C VAL A 314 -10.02 -3.48 15.24
N ILE A 315 -10.25 -4.57 14.55
CA ILE A 315 -9.45 -4.94 13.38
C ILE A 315 -9.71 -3.97 12.22
N GLU A 316 -10.96 -3.56 11.99
CA GLU A 316 -11.33 -2.62 10.93
C GLU A 316 -11.19 -1.15 11.33
N SER A 317 -11.54 -0.73 12.54
CA SER A 317 -11.29 0.64 13.01
C SER A 317 -9.81 0.94 13.19
N GLN A 318 -8.98 -0.08 13.34
CA GLN A 318 -7.54 0.09 13.22
C GLN A 318 -7.12 0.46 11.80
N ARG A 319 -7.90 0.05 10.77
CA ARG A 319 -7.74 0.47 9.37
C ARG A 319 -8.45 1.79 9.05
N LEU A 320 -9.50 2.15 9.79
CA LEU A 320 -10.51 3.15 9.43
C LEU A 320 -10.40 4.50 10.12
N ARG A 321 -9.67 4.62 11.21
CA ARG A 321 -9.43 5.96 11.73
C ARG A 321 -8.52 6.65 10.74
N PRO A 322 -8.98 7.75 10.09
CA PRO A 322 -8.08 8.59 9.34
C PRO A 322 -6.96 8.97 10.29
N GLN A 323 -5.76 8.52 9.97
CA GLN A 323 -4.57 8.89 10.72
C GLN A 323 -4.36 10.36 10.38
N LYS A 324 -4.92 11.27 11.18
CA LYS A 324 -4.71 12.70 11.01
C LYS A 324 -3.30 13.03 11.48
N LEU A 325 -2.38 12.98 10.54
CA LEU A 325 -1.11 13.67 10.65
C LEU A 325 -1.34 15.12 10.19
N SER A 326 -1.77 15.99 11.07
CA SER A 326 -1.78 17.41 10.76
C SER A 326 -0.36 17.96 10.88
N LEU A 327 0.17 18.44 9.79
CA LEU A 327 1.40 19.23 9.77
C LEU A 327 1.14 20.55 10.52
N THR A 328 2.11 21.01 11.30
CA THR A 328 1.99 22.21 12.12
C THR A 328 1.66 23.42 11.23
N LYS A 329 0.58 24.13 11.54
CA LYS A 329 0.23 25.38 10.86
C LYS A 329 1.32 26.41 11.12
N CYS A 330 1.96 26.87 10.06
CA CYS A 330 2.90 27.96 10.10
C CYS A 330 2.17 29.27 9.74
N ASP A 331 2.19 30.23 10.64
CA ASP A 331 1.58 31.54 10.47
C ASP A 331 2.56 32.49 9.75
N SER A 332 2.58 32.49 8.42
CA SER A 332 3.20 33.59 7.68
C SER A 332 2.59 33.74 6.29
N ARG A 333 2.39 35.01 5.91
CA ARG A 333 1.85 35.45 4.61
C ARG A 333 2.72 34.95 3.47
N LYS A 334 2.19 34.86 2.23
CA LYS A 334 2.76 34.41 0.94
C LYS A 334 4.25 34.75 0.76
N SER A 335 5.14 34.19 1.57
CA SER A 335 6.59 34.37 1.46
C SER A 335 7.16 33.41 0.44
N ILE A 336 8.14 33.87 -0.35
CA ILE A 336 8.93 33.02 -1.23
C ILE A 336 9.72 32.04 -0.38
N GLN A 337 9.53 30.74 -0.65
CA GLN A 337 10.24 29.67 0.05
C GLN A 337 11.42 29.16 -0.75
N LEU A 338 11.32 29.19 -2.08
CA LEU A 338 12.39 28.78 -3.00
C LEU A 338 12.47 29.77 -4.15
N HIS A 339 13.70 30.17 -4.48
CA HIS A 339 14.01 30.96 -5.67
C HIS A 339 15.20 30.35 -6.39
N LEU A 340 14.98 29.94 -7.64
CA LEU A 340 15.97 29.46 -8.58
C LEU A 340 16.09 30.45 -9.70
N GLU A 341 17.31 30.84 -10.06
CA GLU A 341 17.58 31.74 -11.17
C GLU A 341 18.70 31.19 -12.04
N ASN A 342 18.38 30.88 -13.30
CA ASN A 342 19.30 30.34 -14.30
C ASN A 342 20.15 29.16 -13.80
N LEU A 343 19.51 28.24 -13.00
CA LEU A 343 20.19 27.12 -12.40
C LEU A 343 20.52 26.05 -13.44
N GLN A 344 21.78 25.62 -13.52
CA GLN A 344 22.21 24.48 -14.33
C GLN A 344 22.56 23.31 -13.47
N LEU A 345 22.02 22.13 -13.84
CA LEU A 345 22.21 20.89 -13.09
C LEU A 345 23.55 20.23 -13.43
N PRO A 346 24.24 19.61 -12.44
CA PRO A 346 25.49 18.90 -12.68
C PRO A 346 25.30 17.55 -13.38
N TYR A 347 24.10 16.96 -13.31
CA TYR A 347 23.74 15.67 -13.89
C TYR A 347 22.31 15.68 -14.39
N GLY A 348 22.04 14.93 -15.45
CA GLY A 348 20.74 14.81 -16.11
C GLY A 348 20.84 15.16 -17.58
N SER A 349 19.81 14.87 -18.36
CA SER A 349 19.72 15.22 -19.79
C SER A 349 19.17 16.61 -20.03
N HIS A 350 18.77 17.33 -18.98
CA HIS A 350 18.21 18.67 -19.08
C HIS A 350 19.33 19.72 -19.12
N ASP A 351 19.56 20.32 -20.29
CA ASP A 351 20.65 21.28 -20.49
C ASP A 351 20.20 22.76 -20.39
N LYS A 352 18.89 23.00 -20.27
CA LYS A 352 18.36 24.37 -20.19
C LYS A 352 18.48 24.93 -18.77
N PRO A 353 18.80 26.23 -18.60
CA PRO A 353 18.81 26.85 -17.28
C PRO A 353 17.41 26.90 -16.69
N ILE A 354 17.29 26.51 -15.41
CA ILE A 354 16.03 26.42 -14.66
C ILE A 354 15.84 27.70 -13.85
N SER A 355 14.68 28.35 -14.03
CA SER A 355 14.27 29.50 -13.20
C SER A 355 12.87 29.20 -12.64
N LEU A 356 12.75 29.23 -11.29
CA LEU A 356 11.53 28.87 -10.60
C LEU A 356 11.40 29.65 -9.29
N THR A 357 10.22 30.13 -9.00
CA THR A 357 9.91 30.75 -7.71
C THR A 357 8.72 30.04 -7.09
N VAL A 358 8.92 29.45 -5.92
CA VAL A 358 7.88 28.73 -5.17
C VAL A 358 7.52 29.51 -3.90
N ARG A 359 6.23 29.73 -3.72
CA ARG A 359 5.68 30.46 -2.57
C ARG A 359 5.06 29.52 -1.57
N LYS A 360 4.90 29.99 -0.36
CA LYS A 360 4.25 29.25 0.71
C LYS A 360 2.82 28.83 0.31
N GLY A 361 2.50 27.55 0.56
CA GLY A 361 1.22 26.95 0.22
C GLY A 361 1.12 26.42 -1.20
N GLU A 362 2.11 26.71 -2.07
CA GLU A 362 2.11 26.17 -3.43
C GLU A 362 2.61 24.72 -3.46
N ARG A 363 2.00 23.94 -4.35
CA ARG A 363 2.37 22.54 -4.62
C ARG A 363 2.81 22.40 -6.06
N TRP A 364 4.09 22.11 -6.25
CA TRP A 364 4.71 22.00 -7.55
C TRP A 364 5.09 20.57 -7.88
N ARG A 365 4.75 20.11 -9.06
CA ARG A 365 5.26 18.87 -9.64
C ARG A 365 6.50 19.14 -10.47
N ILE A 366 7.55 18.32 -10.30
CA ILE A 366 8.69 18.27 -11.22
C ILE A 366 8.46 17.04 -12.11
N ALA A 367 8.22 17.27 -13.40
CA ALA A 367 7.98 16.25 -14.41
C ALA A 367 9.18 16.09 -15.33
N GLY A 368 9.28 14.95 -16.00
CA GLY A 368 10.32 14.60 -16.96
C GLY A 368 10.56 13.10 -16.99
N GLY A 369 11.18 12.61 -18.07
CA GLY A 369 11.56 11.21 -18.25
C GLY A 369 12.59 10.72 -17.23
N ASN A 370 12.85 9.42 -17.23
CA ASN A 370 13.93 8.88 -16.40
C ASN A 370 15.29 9.40 -16.87
N GLY A 371 16.10 9.90 -15.93
CA GLY A 371 17.40 10.50 -16.24
C GLY A 371 17.36 12.01 -16.56
N SER A 372 16.19 12.68 -16.63
CA SER A 372 16.08 14.10 -16.94
C SER A 372 16.71 15.03 -15.88
N GLY A 373 17.03 14.52 -14.67
CA GLY A 373 17.67 15.32 -13.62
C GLY A 373 16.73 15.71 -12.47
N LYS A 374 15.53 15.13 -12.36
CA LYS A 374 14.55 15.43 -11.30
C LYS A 374 15.13 15.31 -9.89
N SER A 375 15.68 14.15 -9.55
CA SER A 375 16.32 13.90 -8.24
C SER A 375 17.58 14.76 -8.04
N THR A 376 18.30 15.07 -9.14
CA THR A 376 19.45 15.99 -9.11
C THR A 376 19.01 17.38 -8.71
N LEU A 377 17.92 17.90 -9.28
CA LEU A 377 17.36 19.19 -8.92
C LEU A 377 16.95 19.23 -7.43
N LEU A 378 16.24 18.20 -6.94
CA LEU A 378 15.87 18.14 -5.52
C LEU A 378 17.09 18.12 -4.61
N LYS A 379 18.16 17.38 -4.97
CA LYS A 379 19.41 17.33 -4.20
C LYS A 379 20.17 18.65 -4.21
N VAL A 380 20.12 19.39 -5.33
CA VAL A 380 20.69 20.75 -5.41
C VAL A 380 19.92 21.70 -4.49
N ILE A 381 18.59 21.68 -4.53
CA ILE A 381 17.74 22.49 -3.64
C ILE A 381 17.97 22.12 -2.17
N ALA A 382 18.17 20.84 -1.87
CA ALA A 382 18.46 20.32 -0.53
C ALA A 382 19.90 20.67 -0.06
N GLY A 383 20.74 21.24 -0.92
CA GLY A 383 22.13 21.57 -0.61
C GLY A 383 23.08 20.37 -0.56
N GLN A 384 22.63 19.18 -1.02
CA GLN A 384 23.43 17.96 -1.08
C GLN A 384 24.35 17.91 -2.32
N LEU A 385 24.01 18.64 -3.37
CA LEU A 385 24.79 18.77 -4.60
C LEU A 385 24.98 20.25 -4.93
N LYS A 386 26.11 20.58 -5.55
CA LYS A 386 26.36 21.91 -6.08
C LYS A 386 25.85 22.01 -7.52
N ALA A 387 25.16 23.10 -7.83
CA ALA A 387 24.82 23.44 -9.21
C ALA A 387 26.07 23.76 -10.03
N LEU A 388 26.02 23.60 -11.36
CA LEU A 388 27.10 24.02 -12.26
C LEU A 388 27.15 25.57 -12.34
N SER A 389 25.97 26.19 -12.39
CA SER A 389 25.84 27.66 -12.42
C SER A 389 24.44 28.07 -11.94
N GLY A 390 24.23 29.39 -11.77
CA GLY A 390 22.97 29.96 -11.34
C GLY A 390 22.84 30.11 -9.83
N VAL A 391 21.67 30.57 -9.39
CA VAL A 391 21.37 30.84 -7.97
C VAL A 391 20.30 29.92 -7.48
N CYS A 392 20.52 29.32 -6.30
CA CYS A 392 19.52 28.54 -5.56
C CYS A 392 19.42 29.13 -4.14
N GLN A 393 18.28 29.71 -3.81
CA GLN A 393 18.01 30.29 -2.51
C GLN A 393 16.77 29.65 -1.90
N THR A 394 16.94 29.03 -0.74
CA THR A 394 15.85 28.52 0.10
C THR A 394 15.67 29.42 1.32
N ARG A 395 14.42 29.70 1.69
CA ARG A 395 14.08 30.47 2.89
C ARG A 395 13.28 29.61 3.85
N GLY A 396 13.69 29.61 5.12
CA GLY A 396 13.07 28.77 6.14
C GLY A 396 13.66 27.38 6.22
N SER A 397 12.97 26.51 6.96
CA SER A 397 13.39 25.13 7.17
C SER A 397 12.92 24.22 6.03
N LEU A 398 13.84 23.41 5.52
CA LEU A 398 13.63 22.48 4.42
C LEU A 398 13.70 21.05 4.92
N CYS A 399 12.80 20.19 4.45
CA CYS A 399 12.87 18.75 4.62
C CYS A 399 12.88 18.05 3.25
N TYR A 400 13.87 17.17 3.06
CA TYR A 400 13.99 16.34 1.86
C TYR A 400 13.68 14.88 2.20
N LEU A 401 12.61 14.36 1.65
CA LEU A 401 12.20 12.97 1.72
C LEU A 401 12.56 12.28 0.41
N ASP A 402 13.69 11.61 0.38
CA ASP A 402 14.14 10.78 -0.73
C ASP A 402 13.48 9.39 -0.67
N GLN A 403 13.60 8.61 -1.75
CA GLN A 403 13.05 7.25 -1.84
C GLN A 403 13.48 6.31 -0.71
N GLY A 404 14.66 6.55 -0.13
CA GLY A 404 15.24 5.72 0.93
C GLY A 404 15.07 6.26 2.33
N PHE A 405 14.45 7.44 2.49
CA PHE A 405 14.36 8.15 3.78
C PHE A 405 15.74 8.29 4.44
N SER A 406 16.75 8.71 3.66
CA SER A 406 18.17 8.70 4.06
C SER A 406 18.49 9.57 5.28
N PHE A 407 17.60 10.51 5.66
CA PHE A 407 17.72 11.29 6.89
C PHE A 407 17.45 10.47 8.16
N LEU A 408 16.85 9.28 8.02
CA LEU A 408 16.64 8.32 9.11
C LEU A 408 17.78 7.29 9.11
N ASN A 409 18.30 6.97 10.29
CA ASN A 409 19.29 5.91 10.43
C ASN A 409 18.60 4.54 10.40
N LYS A 410 18.89 3.72 9.41
CA LYS A 410 18.26 2.41 9.19
C LYS A 410 18.64 1.36 10.24
N GLU A 411 19.76 1.53 10.92
CA GLU A 411 20.20 0.62 11.98
C GLU A 411 19.55 0.91 13.33
N LEU A 412 19.03 2.12 13.52
CA LEU A 412 18.28 2.51 14.71
C LEU A 412 16.79 2.14 14.55
N SER A 413 16.13 1.93 15.68
CA SER A 413 14.70 1.72 15.74
C SER A 413 13.91 3.00 15.42
N ALA A 414 12.60 2.87 15.18
CA ALA A 414 11.72 4.02 14.96
C ALA A 414 11.75 5.00 16.15
N LEU A 415 11.73 4.48 17.37
CA LEU A 415 11.81 5.29 18.60
C LEU A 415 13.15 6.01 18.72
N GLU A 416 14.27 5.31 18.54
CA GLU A 416 15.62 5.91 18.63
C GLU A 416 15.82 7.01 17.60
N ASN A 417 15.36 6.83 16.35
CA ASN A 417 15.39 7.87 15.33
C ASN A 417 14.61 9.12 15.76
N LEU A 418 13.39 8.94 16.28
CA LEU A 418 12.56 10.05 16.75
C LEU A 418 13.18 10.78 17.95
N PHE A 419 13.84 10.06 18.86
CA PHE A 419 14.59 10.67 19.97
C PHE A 419 15.81 11.42 19.49
N TYR A 420 16.56 10.86 18.53
CA TYR A 420 17.73 11.50 17.96
C TYR A 420 17.37 12.83 17.27
N LEU A 421 16.29 12.82 16.50
CA LEU A 421 15.83 14.02 15.79
C LEU A 421 15.13 15.04 16.73
N HIS A 422 14.50 14.58 17.80
CA HIS A 422 13.69 15.42 18.70
C HIS A 422 13.90 15.05 20.17
N PRO A 423 15.05 15.36 20.77
CA PRO A 423 15.42 14.90 22.12
C PRO A 423 14.57 15.47 23.27
N GLY A 424 13.72 16.47 23.00
CA GLY A 424 12.91 17.12 24.02
C GLY A 424 11.57 16.45 24.34
N ARG A 425 11.19 15.36 23.65
CA ARG A 425 9.89 14.69 23.86
C ARG A 425 10.02 13.41 24.68
N LYS A 426 8.95 13.10 25.44
CA LYS A 426 8.89 11.87 26.26
C LYS A 426 8.61 10.64 25.40
N GLU A 427 9.15 9.50 25.79
CA GLU A 427 8.94 8.21 25.11
C GLU A 427 7.44 7.84 24.99
N SER A 428 6.67 8.08 26.06
CA SER A 428 5.24 7.79 26.07
C SER A 428 4.46 8.55 25.00
N GLU A 429 4.88 9.77 24.66
CA GLU A 429 4.27 10.57 23.60
C GLU A 429 4.57 9.96 22.22
N TRP A 430 5.84 9.60 21.97
CA TRP A 430 6.24 8.95 20.73
C TRP A 430 5.55 7.60 20.55
N ARG A 431 5.49 6.76 21.59
CA ARG A 431 4.76 5.49 21.55
C ARG A 431 3.28 5.70 21.25
N THR A 432 2.65 6.71 21.81
CA THR A 432 1.24 7.06 21.53
C THR A 432 1.05 7.46 20.06
N MET A 433 1.95 8.31 19.53
CA MET A 433 1.90 8.75 18.14
C MET A 433 2.17 7.60 17.16
N LEU A 434 3.21 6.79 17.40
CA LEU A 434 3.50 5.58 16.60
C LEU A 434 2.33 4.59 16.65
N GLY A 435 1.74 4.39 17.83
CA GLY A 435 0.55 3.57 18.00
C GLY A 435 -0.66 4.08 17.21
N SER A 436 -0.83 5.41 17.06
CA SER A 436 -1.86 6.01 16.22
C SER A 436 -1.64 5.74 14.73
N LEU A 437 -0.37 5.58 14.31
CA LEU A 437 0.05 5.20 12.97
C LEU A 437 0.11 3.68 12.74
N ARG A 438 -0.39 2.90 13.71
CA ARG A 438 -0.42 1.41 13.70
C ARG A 438 0.95 0.74 13.87
N LEU A 439 1.97 1.47 14.26
CA LEU A 439 3.23 0.92 14.72
C LEU A 439 3.08 0.58 16.21
N ARG A 440 2.72 -0.67 16.54
CA ARG A 440 2.36 -1.12 17.90
C ARG A 440 3.21 -2.29 18.35
N GLY A 441 3.12 -2.61 19.65
CA GLY A 441 3.88 -3.71 20.26
C GLY A 441 5.39 -3.44 20.15
N ASP A 442 6.12 -4.42 19.63
CA ASP A 442 7.58 -4.35 19.47
C ASP A 442 8.02 -3.67 18.16
N THR A 443 7.12 -3.45 17.21
CA THR A 443 7.44 -2.81 15.91
C THR A 443 8.21 -1.49 16.04
N PRO A 444 7.87 -0.56 16.97
CA PRO A 444 8.64 0.67 17.17
C PRO A 444 10.08 0.47 17.64
N LEU A 445 10.40 -0.71 18.17
CA LEU A 445 11.73 -1.07 18.69
C LEU A 445 12.60 -1.80 17.67
N LEU A 446 12.02 -2.22 16.53
CA LEU A 446 12.74 -2.87 15.46
C LEU A 446 13.58 -1.85 14.70
N PRO A 447 14.81 -2.22 14.24
CA PRO A 447 15.60 -1.41 13.32
C PRO A 447 14.78 -1.06 12.07
N LEU A 448 14.90 0.19 11.59
CA LEU A 448 14.10 0.67 10.45
C LEU A 448 14.29 -0.18 9.18
N ARG A 449 15.46 -0.80 8.98
CA ARG A 449 15.70 -1.70 7.85
C ARG A 449 14.80 -2.93 7.81
N LEU A 450 14.20 -3.32 8.95
CA LEU A 450 13.26 -4.43 9.07
C LEU A 450 11.80 -4.00 8.87
N LEU A 451 11.54 -2.70 8.84
CA LEU A 451 10.22 -2.15 8.59
C LEU A 451 9.93 -2.08 7.09
N SER A 452 8.67 -2.29 6.72
CA SER A 452 8.21 -2.07 5.34
C SER A 452 8.35 -0.59 4.94
N GLY A 453 8.43 -0.31 3.63
CA GLY A 453 8.54 1.06 3.12
C GLY A 453 7.43 1.99 3.62
N GLY A 454 6.18 1.47 3.70
CA GLY A 454 5.06 2.21 4.28
C GLY A 454 5.21 2.50 5.78
N GLU A 455 5.81 1.60 6.55
CA GLU A 455 6.10 1.84 7.97
C GLU A 455 7.25 2.84 8.16
N GLN A 456 8.29 2.75 7.33
CA GLN A 456 9.37 3.74 7.30
C GLN A 456 8.84 5.14 6.95
N LEU A 457 7.95 5.24 5.95
CA LEU A 457 7.26 6.50 5.62
C LEU A 457 6.51 7.08 6.83
N LYS A 458 5.78 6.25 7.58
CA LYS A 458 5.05 6.71 8.78
C LYS A 458 5.98 7.31 9.82
N VAL A 459 7.15 6.69 10.03
CA VAL A 459 8.18 7.22 10.93
C VAL A 459 8.74 8.54 10.37
N ALA A 460 9.05 8.59 9.07
CA ALA A 460 9.55 9.78 8.39
C ALA A 460 8.56 10.95 8.50
N LEU A 461 7.29 10.70 8.18
CA LEU A 461 6.23 11.72 8.30
C LEU A 461 6.07 12.19 9.74
N LEU A 462 6.13 11.29 10.72
CA LEU A 462 6.03 11.65 12.13
C LEU A 462 7.21 12.53 12.57
N ALA A 463 8.42 12.19 12.13
CA ALA A 463 9.61 12.99 12.41
C ALA A 463 9.48 14.42 11.84
N VAL A 464 8.98 14.56 10.62
CA VAL A 464 8.81 15.86 9.97
C VAL A 464 7.65 16.66 10.55
N THR A 465 6.50 16.00 10.79
CA THR A 465 5.26 16.69 11.18
C THR A 465 5.20 17.08 12.65
N ARG A 466 5.94 16.39 13.50
CA ARG A 466 5.96 16.59 14.96
C ARG A 466 7.29 17.12 15.49
N GLY A 467 8.16 17.54 14.57
CA GLY A 467 9.41 18.20 14.92
C GLY A 467 9.21 19.49 15.73
N THR A 468 10.24 19.87 16.44
CA THR A 468 10.29 21.14 17.20
C THR A 468 10.43 22.36 16.29
N ILE A 469 10.89 22.15 15.05
CA ILE A 469 11.07 23.20 14.05
C ILE A 469 9.98 23.04 12.99
N ALA A 470 9.22 24.11 12.74
CA ALA A 470 8.21 24.11 11.69
C ALA A 470 8.91 24.03 10.32
N THR A 471 8.57 23.04 9.51
CA THR A 471 9.07 22.90 8.14
C THR A 471 8.30 23.85 7.21
N ASP A 472 9.03 24.63 6.39
CA ASP A 472 8.46 25.59 5.46
C ASP A 472 8.39 25.04 4.02
N LEU A 473 9.32 24.17 3.63
CA LEU A 473 9.43 23.55 2.32
C LEU A 473 9.68 22.06 2.45
N ILE A 474 8.85 21.24 1.79
CA ILE A 474 9.04 19.79 1.70
C ILE A 474 9.40 19.42 0.26
N LEU A 475 10.49 18.68 0.10
CA LEU A 475 10.90 18.06 -1.16
C LEU A 475 10.59 16.57 -1.08
N LEU A 476 9.86 16.04 -2.06
CA LEU A 476 9.42 14.65 -2.15
C LEU A 476 9.93 14.02 -3.44
N ASP A 477 10.78 13.00 -3.33
CA ASP A 477 11.35 12.28 -4.46
C ASP A 477 10.75 10.88 -4.55
N GLU A 478 9.75 10.72 -5.44
CA GLU A 478 8.97 9.49 -5.65
C GLU A 478 8.47 8.85 -4.34
N PRO A 479 7.81 9.61 -3.46
CA PRO A 479 7.42 9.13 -2.14
C PRO A 479 6.30 8.10 -2.16
N ASP A 480 5.59 7.99 -3.27
CA ASP A 480 4.51 7.05 -3.55
C ASP A 480 5.00 5.65 -3.95
N ASN A 481 6.28 5.49 -4.33
CA ASN A 481 6.85 4.20 -4.67
C ASN A 481 6.83 3.24 -3.49
N HIS A 482 6.43 2.00 -3.76
CA HIS A 482 6.36 0.92 -2.77
C HIS A 482 5.40 1.15 -1.58
N LEU A 483 4.52 2.16 -1.66
CA LEU A 483 3.50 2.38 -0.65
C LEU A 483 2.27 1.52 -0.92
N ASP A 484 1.72 0.93 0.14
CA ASP A 484 0.38 0.38 0.06
C ASP A 484 -0.68 1.51 0.03
N LEU A 485 -1.89 1.18 -0.40
CA LEU A 485 -2.97 2.16 -0.58
C LEU A 485 -3.29 2.93 0.72
N ASP A 486 -3.20 2.27 1.88
CA ASP A 486 -3.44 2.91 3.17
C ASP A 486 -2.33 3.94 3.51
N SER A 487 -1.07 3.59 3.27
CA SER A 487 0.08 4.50 3.49
C SER A 487 0.10 5.65 2.49
N ARG A 488 -0.29 5.38 1.24
CA ARG A 488 -0.47 6.39 0.20
C ARG A 488 -1.54 7.42 0.59
N GLN A 489 -2.71 6.96 1.07
CA GLN A 489 -3.78 7.87 1.53
C GLN A 489 -3.33 8.71 2.73
N LEU A 490 -2.55 8.11 3.63
CA LEU A 490 -1.95 8.84 4.76
C LEU A 490 -1.04 9.97 4.27
N LEU A 491 -0.17 9.69 3.28
CA LEU A 491 0.73 10.68 2.70
C LEU A 491 -0.05 11.81 2.01
N VAL A 492 -1.07 11.47 1.21
CA VAL A 492 -1.95 12.46 0.56
C VAL A 492 -2.56 13.39 1.62
N ASN A 493 -3.15 12.84 2.67
CA ASN A 493 -3.76 13.64 3.73
C ASN A 493 -2.73 14.53 4.45
N ALA A 494 -1.52 14.01 4.71
CA ALA A 494 -0.46 14.78 5.34
C ALA A 494 -0.01 15.97 4.46
N ILE A 495 0.12 15.76 3.14
CA ILE A 495 0.47 16.82 2.19
C ILE A 495 -0.67 17.84 2.05
N MET A 496 -1.92 17.39 2.00
CA MET A 496 -3.11 18.27 1.91
C MET A 496 -3.24 19.18 3.14
N ASP A 497 -2.93 18.68 4.33
CA ASP A 497 -2.97 19.44 5.58
C ASP A 497 -1.72 20.35 5.76
N PHE A 498 -0.71 20.23 4.90
CA PHE A 498 0.51 21.02 5.01
C PHE A 498 0.32 22.44 4.49
N SER A 499 0.69 23.42 5.29
CA SER A 499 0.55 24.84 4.97
C SER A 499 1.81 25.48 4.32
N GLY A 500 2.93 24.76 4.28
CA GLY A 500 4.17 25.19 3.60
C GLY A 500 4.14 24.87 2.12
N ALA A 501 5.29 25.04 1.45
CA ALA A 501 5.45 24.71 0.06
C ALA A 501 5.86 23.24 -0.14
N VAL A 502 5.42 22.63 -1.25
CA VAL A 502 5.74 21.25 -1.60
C VAL A 502 6.30 21.19 -3.03
N LEU A 503 7.46 20.56 -3.18
CA LEU A 503 7.98 20.12 -4.48
C LEU A 503 7.94 18.61 -4.53
N LEU A 504 7.27 18.07 -5.55
CA LEU A 504 7.00 16.65 -5.71
C LEU A 504 7.53 16.13 -7.04
N VAL A 505 8.32 15.06 -7.00
CA VAL A 505 8.58 14.16 -8.13
C VAL A 505 7.70 12.94 -7.95
N SER A 506 6.80 12.68 -8.87
CA SER A 506 5.99 11.45 -8.95
C SER A 506 5.55 11.18 -10.38
N HIS A 507 5.43 9.89 -10.71
CA HIS A 507 4.92 9.39 -11.99
C HIS A 507 3.46 8.90 -11.92
N ASP A 508 2.86 8.89 -10.72
CA ASP A 508 1.49 8.46 -10.49
C ASP A 508 0.52 9.65 -10.60
N LEU A 509 -0.23 9.72 -11.72
CA LEU A 509 -1.17 10.81 -11.96
C LEU A 509 -2.31 10.84 -10.94
N SER A 510 -2.76 9.67 -10.46
CA SER A 510 -3.82 9.60 -9.46
C SER A 510 -3.37 10.15 -8.10
N PHE A 511 -2.09 9.96 -7.75
CA PHE A 511 -1.49 10.55 -6.56
C PHE A 511 -1.32 12.07 -6.69
N ILE A 512 -0.83 12.53 -7.84
CA ILE A 512 -0.66 13.95 -8.15
C ILE A 512 -2.00 14.70 -8.08
N ASN A 513 -3.04 14.13 -8.68
CA ASN A 513 -4.39 14.70 -8.66
C ASN A 513 -4.98 14.74 -7.23
N ALA A 514 -4.75 13.69 -6.43
CA ALA A 514 -5.22 13.62 -5.05
C ALA A 514 -4.57 14.68 -4.14
N ILE A 515 -3.33 15.08 -4.41
CA ILE A 515 -2.61 16.13 -3.66
C ILE A 515 -3.09 17.53 -4.06
N GLY A 516 -3.64 17.71 -5.28
CA GLY A 516 -4.04 19.01 -5.80
C GLY A 516 -2.83 19.88 -6.13
N VAL A 517 -2.03 19.45 -7.10
CA VAL A 517 -0.84 20.19 -7.58
C VAL A 517 -1.27 21.44 -8.31
N ASP A 518 -0.68 22.59 -7.96
CA ASP A 518 -1.03 23.90 -8.55
C ASP A 518 -0.30 24.16 -9.86
N SER A 519 0.95 23.68 -9.99
CA SER A 519 1.85 24.00 -11.10
C SER A 519 2.85 22.88 -11.39
N GLN A 520 3.39 22.87 -12.61
CA GLN A 520 4.34 21.85 -13.05
C GLN A 520 5.58 22.50 -13.68
N LEU A 521 6.76 21.99 -13.31
CA LEU A 521 8.03 22.25 -14.00
C LEU A 521 8.38 21.01 -14.83
N ASN A 522 8.58 21.16 -16.14
CA ASN A 522 9.00 20.08 -17.02
C ASN A 522 10.51 20.15 -17.30
N LEU A 523 11.22 19.05 -17.12
CA LEU A 523 12.66 18.89 -17.37
C LEU A 523 12.97 18.07 -18.65
N ASP A 524 11.98 17.86 -19.52
CA ASP A 524 12.21 17.21 -20.83
C ASP A 524 12.74 18.19 -21.87
#